data_a3400edb6d43ed783ef7abadada0b5e8
#
_entry.id   a3400edb6d43ed783ef7abadada0b5e8
#
_cell.length_a   1.000
_cell.length_b   1.000
_cell.length_c   1.000
_cell.angle_alpha   90.00
_cell.angle_beta   90.00
_cell.angle_gamma   90.00
#
_symmetry.space_group_name_H-M   'P 1'
#
loop_
_entity.id
_entity.type
_entity.pdbx_description
1 polymer ?
#
loop_
_entity_poly.entity_id
_entity_poly.type
_entity_poly.pdbx_seq_one_letter_code
_entity_poly.pdbx_strand_id
1 'polypeptide(L)'
;MSDLVIAARELVDVLDVGDSPRVSEVARVFVEKITFASADEITSMLREILAEDWMGLPPWARNLAYRLACLQRPGDAGLLREAAADLLSFGPDWDAQAAILKEAATRFEKPLH
;
A
#
# COMPACT_ATOMS: atom_id res chain seq x y z
N MET A 1 -8.45 -8.87 14.66
CA MET A 1 -8.54 -8.04 13.44
C MET A 1 -8.14 -6.61 13.79
N SER A 2 -7.26 -6.02 13.04
CA SER A 2 -6.78 -4.67 13.34
C SER A 2 -7.76 -3.61 12.87
N ASP A 3 -7.72 -2.44 13.50
CA ASP A 3 -8.52 -1.28 13.09
C ASP A 3 -8.20 -0.88 11.65
N LEU A 4 -6.96 -1.06 11.22
CA LEU A 4 -6.55 -0.74 9.86
C LEU A 4 -7.23 -1.64 8.83
N VAL A 5 -7.34 -2.94 9.12
CA VAL A 5 -8.04 -3.88 8.24
C VAL A 5 -9.52 -3.49 8.11
N ILE A 6 -10.16 -3.14 9.21
CA ILE A 6 -11.55 -2.70 9.21
C ILE A 6 -11.70 -1.43 8.35
N ALA A 7 -10.83 -0.44 8.53
CA ALA A 7 -10.88 0.80 7.75
C ALA A 7 -10.66 0.54 6.26
N ALA A 8 -9.75 -0.36 5.91
CA ALA A 8 -9.49 -0.73 4.52
C ALA A 8 -10.70 -1.42 3.88
N ARG A 9 -11.34 -2.33 4.61
CA ARG A 9 -12.56 -2.99 4.11
C ARG A 9 -13.70 -2.01 3.88
N GLU A 10 -13.89 -1.06 4.79
CA GLU A 10 -14.90 -0.02 4.62
C GLU A 10 -14.63 0.82 3.37
N LEU A 11 -13.36 1.13 3.11
CA LEU A 11 -12.98 1.87 1.92
C LEU A 11 -13.30 1.09 0.64
N VAL A 12 -12.95 -0.19 0.60
CA VAL A 12 -13.27 -1.06 -0.53
C VAL A 12 -14.79 -1.11 -0.75
N ASP A 13 -15.54 -1.33 0.31
CA ASP A 13 -17.00 -1.45 0.24
C ASP A 13 -17.67 -0.17 -0.26
N VAL A 14 -17.23 0.98 0.23
CA VAL A 14 -17.84 2.26 -0.15
C VAL A 14 -17.50 2.62 -1.60
N LEU A 15 -16.32 2.25 -2.08
CA LEU A 15 -15.92 2.48 -3.47
C LEU A 15 -16.65 1.54 -4.44
N ASP A 16 -16.95 0.33 -4.01
CA ASP A 16 -17.69 -0.64 -4.80
C ASP A 16 -19.12 -0.19 -5.07
N VAL A 17 -19.73 0.52 -4.13
CA VAL A 17 -21.06 1.11 -4.29
C VAL A 17 -21.07 2.28 -5.28
N GLY A 18 -19.92 2.91 -5.51
CA GLY A 18 -19.77 4.04 -6.43
C GLY A 18 -19.91 5.39 -5.73
N ASP A 19 -20.69 6.30 -6.28
CA ASP A 19 -20.88 7.64 -5.74
C ASP A 19 -21.60 7.60 -4.39
N SER A 20 -20.84 7.74 -3.32
CA SER A 20 -21.38 7.79 -1.97
C SER A 20 -20.84 9.03 -1.25
N PRO A 21 -21.68 9.78 -0.53
CA PRO A 21 -21.20 10.90 0.28
C PRO A 21 -20.27 10.45 1.41
N ARG A 22 -20.26 9.14 1.72
CA ARG A 22 -19.38 8.58 2.74
C ARG A 22 -17.95 8.35 2.26
N VAL A 23 -17.68 8.41 0.95
CA VAL A 23 -16.33 8.11 0.40
C VAL A 23 -15.27 8.98 1.05
N SER A 24 -15.48 10.30 1.12
CA SER A 24 -14.49 11.22 1.69
C SER A 24 -14.22 10.95 3.17
N GLU A 25 -15.25 10.66 3.93
CA GLU A 25 -15.12 10.36 5.35
C GLU A 25 -14.38 9.04 5.58
N VAL A 26 -14.77 8.01 4.85
CA VAL A 26 -14.14 6.69 4.96
C VAL A 26 -12.67 6.75 4.53
N ALA A 27 -12.37 7.47 3.45
CA ALA A 27 -11.00 7.67 2.99
C ALA A 27 -10.17 8.40 4.05
N ARG A 28 -10.73 9.43 4.69
CA ARG A 28 -10.04 10.17 5.75
C ARG A 28 -9.72 9.27 6.94
N VAL A 29 -10.66 8.44 7.36
CA VAL A 29 -10.45 7.50 8.46
C VAL A 29 -9.35 6.49 8.10
N PHE A 30 -9.35 5.98 6.87
CA PHE A 30 -8.30 5.08 6.39
C PHE A 30 -6.93 5.76 6.49
N VAL A 31 -6.80 6.99 5.98
CA VAL A 31 -5.54 7.74 6.03
C VAL A 31 -5.07 7.96 7.46
N GLU A 32 -5.97 8.33 8.37
CA GLU A 32 -5.64 8.50 9.79
C GLU A 32 -5.11 7.20 10.41
N LYS A 33 -5.80 6.09 10.17
CA LYS A 33 -5.40 4.80 10.73
C LYS A 33 -4.06 4.32 10.19
N ILE A 34 -3.85 4.44 8.89
CA ILE A 34 -2.60 3.97 8.28
C ILE A 34 -1.40 4.83 8.68
N THR A 35 -1.62 6.13 8.90
CA THR A 35 -0.55 7.05 9.29
C THR A 35 0.09 6.64 10.61
N PHE A 36 -0.69 6.10 11.53
CA PHE A 36 -0.21 5.69 12.86
C PHE A 36 0.04 4.18 12.98
N ALA A 37 -0.13 3.43 11.91
CA ALA A 37 0.08 1.99 11.91
C ALA A 37 1.57 1.65 11.77
N SER A 38 1.96 0.50 12.32
CA SER A 38 3.31 -0.03 12.12
C SER A 38 3.45 -0.64 10.72
N ALA A 39 4.69 -0.81 10.27
CA ALA A 39 4.95 -1.49 9.00
C ALA A 39 4.36 -2.90 8.98
N ASP A 40 4.41 -3.63 10.10
CA ASP A 40 3.81 -4.96 10.22
C ASP A 40 2.30 -4.92 10.05
N GLU A 41 1.63 -3.96 10.67
CA GLU A 41 0.19 -3.79 10.53
C GLU A 41 -0.19 -3.45 9.09
N ILE A 42 0.57 -2.57 8.45
CA ILE A 42 0.33 -2.15 7.07
C ILE A 42 0.50 -3.35 6.12
N THR A 43 1.58 -4.10 6.24
CA THR A 43 1.82 -5.25 5.36
C THR A 43 0.81 -6.37 5.59
N SER A 44 0.42 -6.61 6.82
CA SER A 44 -0.63 -7.57 7.15
C SER A 44 -1.98 -7.18 6.54
N MET A 45 -2.32 -5.90 6.63
CA MET A 45 -3.55 -5.37 6.02
C MET A 45 -3.52 -5.55 4.50
N LEU A 46 -2.41 -5.20 3.85
CA LEU A 46 -2.29 -5.35 2.40
C LEU A 46 -2.48 -6.81 1.98
N ARG A 47 -1.81 -7.73 2.65
CA ARG A 47 -1.92 -9.16 2.34
C ARG A 47 -3.34 -9.67 2.49
N GLU A 48 -4.01 -9.27 3.55
CA GLU A 48 -5.39 -9.70 3.82
C GLU A 48 -6.38 -9.11 2.82
N ILE A 49 -6.33 -7.81 2.59
CA ILE A 49 -7.26 -7.13 1.70
C ILE A 49 -7.04 -7.53 0.24
N LEU A 50 -5.79 -7.60 -0.21
CA LEU A 50 -5.48 -7.97 -1.59
C LEU A 50 -5.79 -9.43 -1.89
N ALA A 51 -5.75 -10.30 -0.90
CA ALA A 51 -6.17 -11.70 -1.04
C ALA A 51 -7.68 -11.82 -1.21
N GLU A 52 -8.44 -10.93 -0.56
CA GLU A 52 -9.91 -10.92 -0.67
C GLU A 52 -10.37 -10.30 -1.99
N ASP A 53 -9.79 -9.17 -2.36
CA ASP A 53 -10.15 -8.43 -3.58
C ASP A 53 -8.95 -7.62 -4.05
N TRP A 54 -8.19 -8.20 -4.97
CA TRP A 54 -6.96 -7.59 -5.44
C TRP A 54 -7.16 -6.19 -6.04
N MET A 55 -8.30 -5.98 -6.70
CA MET A 55 -8.62 -4.72 -7.38
C MET A 55 -9.45 -3.75 -6.53
N GLY A 56 -9.91 -4.19 -5.37
CA GLY A 56 -10.83 -3.40 -4.55
C GLY A 56 -10.19 -2.18 -3.90
N LEU A 57 -8.96 -2.30 -3.46
CA LEU A 57 -8.25 -1.18 -2.83
C LEU A 57 -7.66 -0.28 -3.93
N PRO A 58 -8.02 1.02 -3.97
CA PRO A 58 -7.60 1.89 -5.07
C PRO A 58 -6.09 2.13 -5.09
N PRO A 59 -5.54 2.49 -6.27
CA PRO A 59 -4.09 2.71 -6.40
C PRO A 59 -3.50 3.71 -5.41
N TRP A 60 -4.21 4.80 -5.11
CA TRP A 60 -3.71 5.82 -4.17
C TRP A 60 -3.53 5.24 -2.76
N ALA A 61 -4.47 4.39 -2.33
CA ALA A 61 -4.43 3.77 -1.01
C ALA A 61 -3.32 2.73 -0.92
N ARG A 62 -3.14 1.93 -1.96
CA ARG A 62 -2.07 0.94 -2.04
C ARG A 62 -0.71 1.61 -2.03
N ASN A 63 -0.55 2.64 -2.85
CA ASN A 63 0.70 3.40 -2.90
C ASN A 63 1.03 4.04 -1.55
N LEU A 64 0.04 4.65 -0.90
CA LEU A 64 0.24 5.24 0.43
C LEU A 64 0.68 4.18 1.44
N ALA A 65 0.03 3.02 1.44
CA ALA A 65 0.36 1.93 2.35
C ALA A 65 1.81 1.46 2.16
N TYR A 66 2.22 1.20 0.92
CA TYR A 66 3.58 0.76 0.63
C TYR A 66 4.61 1.84 0.97
N ARG A 67 4.31 3.09 0.67
CA ARG A 67 5.24 4.20 0.99
C ARG A 67 5.47 4.33 2.49
N LEU A 68 4.40 4.28 3.28
CA LEU A 68 4.53 4.37 4.74
C LEU A 68 5.27 3.18 5.32
N ALA A 69 4.99 1.97 4.83
CA ALA A 69 5.71 0.78 5.26
C ALA A 69 7.21 0.85 4.90
N CYS A 70 7.52 1.29 3.69
CA CYS A 70 8.92 1.44 3.25
C CYS A 70 9.66 2.52 4.04
N LEU A 71 8.97 3.60 4.43
CA LEU A 71 9.59 4.65 5.26
C LEU A 71 10.00 4.11 6.63
N GLN A 72 9.24 3.18 7.18
CA GLN A 72 9.57 2.54 8.45
C GLN A 72 10.65 1.47 8.32
N ARG A 73 10.78 0.88 7.13
CA ARG A 73 11.74 -0.19 6.84
C ARG A 73 12.53 0.11 5.57
N PRO A 74 13.34 1.17 5.56
CA PRO A 74 14.00 1.62 4.32
C PRO A 74 15.01 0.63 3.76
N GLY A 75 15.52 -0.29 4.58
CA GLY A 75 16.47 -1.30 4.14
C GLY A 75 15.85 -2.66 3.79
N ASP A 76 14.52 -2.76 3.80
CA ASP A 76 13.84 -4.02 3.48
C ASP A 76 13.67 -4.16 1.96
N ALA A 77 14.63 -4.84 1.34
CA ALA A 77 14.64 -5.02 -0.11
C ALA A 77 13.42 -5.78 -0.62
N GLY A 78 12.96 -6.77 0.13
CA GLY A 78 11.76 -7.53 -0.23
C GLY A 78 10.52 -6.64 -0.31
N LEU A 79 10.35 -5.78 0.69
CA LEU A 79 9.22 -4.84 0.74
C LEU A 79 9.32 -3.81 -0.39
N LEU A 80 10.51 -3.29 -0.68
CA LEU A 80 10.72 -2.35 -1.77
C LEU A 80 10.35 -2.98 -3.13
N ARG A 81 10.71 -4.24 -3.35
CA ARG A 81 10.35 -4.96 -4.58
C ARG A 81 8.86 -5.22 -4.68
N GLU A 82 8.22 -5.55 -3.57
CA GLU A 82 6.78 -5.75 -3.52
C GLU A 82 6.04 -4.45 -3.88
N ALA A 83 6.48 -3.32 -3.32
CA ALA A 83 5.92 -2.01 -3.63
C ALA A 83 6.11 -1.65 -5.11
N ALA A 84 7.29 -1.92 -5.68
CA ALA A 84 7.57 -1.67 -7.09
C ALA A 84 6.66 -2.50 -8.00
N ALA A 85 6.49 -3.79 -7.68
CA ALA A 85 5.64 -4.69 -8.45
C ALA A 85 4.18 -4.21 -8.42
N ASP A 86 3.72 -3.73 -7.27
CA ASP A 86 2.38 -3.18 -7.14
C ASP A 86 2.17 -1.98 -8.06
N LEU A 87 3.11 -1.04 -8.07
CA LEU A 87 3.01 0.15 -8.91
C LEU A 87 3.00 -0.20 -10.41
N LEU A 88 3.80 -1.17 -10.82
CA LEU A 88 3.84 -1.61 -12.22
C LEU A 88 2.50 -2.19 -12.70
N SER A 89 1.68 -2.68 -11.78
CA SER A 89 0.36 -3.21 -12.11
C SER A 89 -0.64 -2.14 -12.58
N PHE A 90 -0.34 -0.86 -12.35
CA PHE A 90 -1.26 0.24 -12.65
C PHE A 90 -0.89 1.03 -13.91
N GLY A 91 0.06 0.53 -14.69
CA GLY A 91 0.38 1.08 -16.00
C GLY A 91 1.56 2.04 -16.00
N PRO A 92 1.84 2.65 -17.17
CA PRO A 92 3.07 3.40 -17.40
C PRO A 92 3.24 4.65 -16.54
N ASP A 93 2.16 5.24 -16.06
CA ASP A 93 2.23 6.45 -15.22
C ASP A 93 2.99 6.23 -13.92
N TRP A 94 3.11 4.98 -13.48
CA TRP A 94 3.78 4.61 -12.24
C TRP A 94 5.16 3.99 -12.44
N ASP A 95 5.60 3.83 -13.70
CA ASP A 95 6.86 3.15 -14.02
C ASP A 95 8.08 3.85 -13.40
N ALA A 96 8.09 5.18 -13.38
CA ALA A 96 9.21 5.93 -12.81
C ALA A 96 9.37 5.65 -11.31
N GLN A 97 8.27 5.65 -10.57
CA GLN A 97 8.27 5.34 -9.14
C GLN A 97 8.66 3.90 -8.88
N ALA A 98 8.17 2.97 -9.70
CA ALA A 98 8.53 1.56 -9.60
C ALA A 98 10.03 1.35 -9.83
N ALA A 99 10.61 2.06 -10.81
CA ALA A 99 12.03 1.99 -11.10
C ALA A 99 12.89 2.47 -9.92
N ILE A 100 12.48 3.57 -9.27
CA ILE A 100 13.15 4.09 -8.10
C ILE A 100 13.15 3.06 -6.96
N LEU A 101 12.02 2.40 -6.73
CA LEU A 101 11.90 1.39 -5.68
C LEU A 101 12.74 0.15 -5.99
N LYS A 102 12.78 -0.28 -7.25
CA LYS A 102 13.61 -1.41 -7.68
C LYS A 102 15.10 -1.10 -7.50
N GLU A 103 15.50 0.09 -7.85
CA GLU A 103 16.89 0.53 -7.68
C GLU A 103 17.28 0.55 -6.20
N ALA A 104 16.41 1.07 -5.34
CA ALA A 104 16.63 1.07 -3.90
C ALA A 104 16.74 -0.36 -3.37
N ALA A 105 15.87 -1.27 -3.81
CA ALA A 105 15.92 -2.67 -3.41
C ALA A 105 17.25 -3.31 -3.82
N THR A 106 17.72 -3.06 -5.03
CA THR A 106 18.98 -3.59 -5.54
C THR A 106 20.16 -3.11 -4.69
N ARG A 107 20.17 -1.84 -4.30
CA ARG A 107 21.23 -1.30 -3.44
C ARG A 107 21.30 -2.00 -2.09
N PHE A 108 20.17 -2.32 -1.49
CA PHE A 108 20.14 -2.98 -0.19
C PHE A 108 20.37 -4.49 -0.25
N GLU A 109 20.16 -5.09 -1.42
CA GLU A 109 20.41 -6.53 -1.61
C GLU A 109 21.86 -6.85 -1.94
N LYS A 110 22.59 -5.91 -2.54
CA LYS A 110 23.98 -6.16 -2.92
C LYS A 110 24.84 -6.33 -1.69
N PRO A 111 25.66 -7.41 -1.63
CA PRO A 111 26.60 -7.54 -0.55
C PRO A 111 27.62 -6.42 -0.61
N LEU A 112 28.01 -5.94 0.54
CA LEU A 112 29.07 -4.94 0.67
C LEU A 112 30.40 -5.60 0.41
N HIS A 113 31.14 -5.06 -0.51
CA HIS A 113 32.49 -5.53 -0.86
C HIS A 113 33.54 -4.51 -0.44
#